data_4d011c0bd83a3455dd2890fd39ea6c55
#
_entry.id   4d011c0bd83a3455dd2890fd39ea6c55
#
_cell.length_a   1.000
_cell.length_b   1.000
_cell.length_c   1.000
_cell.angle_alpha   90.00
_cell.angle_beta   90.00
_cell.angle_gamma   90.00
#
_symmetry.space_group_name_H-M   'P 1'
#
loop_
_entity.id
_entity.type
_entity.pdbx_description
1 polymer ?
#
loop_
_entity_poly.entity_id
_entity_poly.type
_entity_poly.pdbx_seq_one_letter_code
_entity_poly.pdbx_strand_id
1 'polypeptide(L)'
;MTIKYDLTIVGGGPGGYVAAIKAAQLGMKVALFEEDKLGGVCLNWGCIPTKSLLHSAEFMEEANHFGLDKKDLTKIALDKVVKMSRTASDNLSKGVNLSLIHI
;
A
#
# COMPACT_ATOMS: atom_id res chain seq x y z
N MET A 1 21.63 -21.20 -20.70
CA MET A 1 20.48 -20.57 -21.38
C MET A 1 20.37 -19.13 -20.91
N THR A 2 20.35 -18.19 -21.83
CA THR A 2 20.23 -16.77 -21.49
C THR A 2 18.78 -16.31 -21.75
N ILE A 3 18.12 -15.80 -20.69
CA ILE A 3 16.80 -15.21 -20.81
C ILE A 3 17.01 -13.70 -21.06
N LYS A 4 16.45 -13.20 -22.16
CA LYS A 4 16.47 -11.76 -22.48
C LYS A 4 15.18 -11.10 -22.06
N TYR A 5 15.30 -9.94 -21.48
CA TYR A 5 14.18 -9.05 -21.11
C TYR A 5 14.31 -7.72 -21.85
N ASP A 6 13.19 -7.13 -22.20
CA ASP A 6 13.15 -5.80 -22.82
C ASP A 6 13.35 -4.69 -21.78
N LEU A 7 12.88 -4.94 -20.56
CA LEU A 7 13.01 -4.02 -19.43
C LEU A 7 13.32 -4.78 -18.15
N THR A 8 14.28 -4.28 -17.42
CA THR A 8 14.61 -4.77 -16.07
C THR A 8 14.44 -3.62 -15.09
N ILE A 9 13.68 -3.86 -14.02
CA ILE A 9 13.37 -2.88 -12.97
C ILE A 9 13.93 -3.39 -11.64
N VAL A 10 14.63 -2.52 -10.93
CA VAL A 10 15.14 -2.77 -9.60
C VAL A 10 14.34 -1.93 -8.60
N GLY A 11 13.63 -2.62 -7.71
CA GLY A 11 12.72 -2.02 -6.74
C GLY A 11 11.25 -2.14 -7.12
N GLY A 12 10.48 -2.76 -6.23
CA GLY A 12 9.04 -3.05 -6.39
C GLY A 12 8.13 -2.04 -5.69
N GLY A 13 8.59 -0.82 -5.43
CA GLY A 13 7.78 0.28 -4.92
C GLY A 13 6.85 0.86 -6.00
N PRO A 14 6.14 1.98 -5.70
CA PRO A 14 5.15 2.57 -6.63
C PRO A 14 5.70 2.89 -8.02
N GLY A 15 6.92 3.38 -8.11
CA GLY A 15 7.57 3.61 -9.40
C GLY A 15 7.84 2.30 -10.16
N GLY A 16 8.33 1.30 -9.46
CA GLY A 16 8.72 0.01 -10.04
C GLY A 16 7.53 -0.81 -10.51
N TYR A 17 6.57 -1.10 -9.64
CA TYR A 17 5.44 -1.95 -10.02
C TYR A 17 4.53 -1.28 -11.07
N VAL A 18 4.35 0.03 -11.01
CA VAL A 18 3.57 0.76 -12.01
C VAL A 18 4.26 0.68 -13.37
N ALA A 19 5.57 0.91 -13.42
CA ALA A 19 6.36 0.80 -14.65
C ALA A 19 6.33 -0.62 -15.22
N ALA A 20 6.47 -1.63 -14.36
CA ALA A 20 6.44 -3.04 -14.78
C ALA A 20 5.09 -3.43 -15.40
N ILE A 21 3.99 -3.08 -14.74
CA ILE A 21 2.63 -3.35 -15.23
C ILE A 21 2.42 -2.64 -16.57
N LYS A 22 2.78 -1.37 -16.66
CA LYS A 22 2.60 -0.60 -17.90
C LYS A 22 3.43 -1.15 -19.05
N ALA A 23 4.68 -1.50 -18.81
CA ALA A 23 5.55 -2.08 -19.83
C ALA A 23 5.01 -3.44 -20.32
N ALA A 24 4.52 -4.29 -19.41
CA ALA A 24 3.90 -5.55 -19.75
C ALA A 24 2.62 -5.37 -20.59
N GLN A 25 1.77 -4.37 -20.24
CA GLN A 25 0.60 -4.00 -21.04
C GLN A 25 0.95 -3.53 -22.45
N LEU A 26 2.14 -2.99 -22.64
CA LEU A 26 2.68 -2.58 -23.95
C LEU A 26 3.36 -3.75 -24.70
N GLY A 27 3.30 -4.97 -24.19
CA GLY A 27 3.83 -6.16 -24.79
C GLY A 27 5.31 -6.41 -24.55
N MET A 28 5.94 -5.65 -23.65
CA MET A 28 7.34 -5.85 -23.29
C MET A 28 7.51 -7.05 -22.36
N LYS A 29 8.62 -7.76 -22.50
CA LYS A 29 9.05 -8.79 -21.56
C LYS A 29 9.80 -8.12 -20.41
N VAL A 30 9.22 -8.14 -19.22
CA VAL A 30 9.71 -7.38 -18.05
C VAL A 30 10.23 -8.33 -16.97
N ALA A 31 11.34 -7.93 -16.33
CA ALA A 31 11.80 -8.50 -15.08
C ALA A 31 11.79 -7.41 -13.98
N LEU A 32 11.25 -7.71 -12.83
CA LEU A 32 11.26 -6.82 -11.67
C LEU A 32 11.94 -7.54 -10.50
N PHE A 33 12.88 -6.87 -9.85
CA PHE A 33 13.59 -7.35 -8.68
C PHE A 33 13.21 -6.52 -7.46
N GLU A 34 12.78 -7.19 -6.40
CA GLU A 34 12.47 -6.60 -5.11
C GLU A 34 13.13 -7.44 -4.00
N GLU A 35 13.85 -6.78 -3.10
CA GLU A 35 14.60 -7.47 -2.05
C GLU A 35 13.77 -7.80 -0.80
N ASP A 36 12.62 -7.14 -0.59
CA ASP A 36 11.80 -7.33 0.61
C ASP A 36 10.33 -7.51 0.22
N LYS A 37 9.54 -6.43 0.18
CA LYS A 37 8.10 -6.49 -0.06
C LYS A 37 7.68 -5.66 -1.25
N LEU A 38 6.94 -6.26 -2.16
CA LEU A 38 6.27 -5.55 -3.23
C LEU A 38 5.33 -4.47 -2.69
N GLY A 39 5.30 -3.33 -3.36
CA GLY A 39 4.61 -2.13 -2.90
C GLY A 39 5.52 -1.12 -2.21
N GLY A 40 6.71 -1.54 -1.78
CA GLY A 40 7.72 -0.69 -1.16
C GLY A 40 7.26 -0.02 0.12
N VAL A 41 7.93 1.05 0.49
CA VAL A 41 7.64 1.82 1.71
C VAL A 41 6.20 2.36 1.69
N CYS A 42 5.75 2.90 0.56
CA CYS A 42 4.42 3.51 0.46
C CYS A 42 3.29 2.57 0.90
N LEU A 43 3.23 1.36 0.35
CA LEU A 43 2.17 0.42 0.67
C LEU A 43 2.34 -0.22 2.04
N ASN A 44 3.57 -0.54 2.41
CA ASN A 44 3.82 -1.35 3.60
C ASN A 44 4.00 -0.54 4.89
N TRP A 45 4.66 0.63 4.82
CA TRP A 45 5.04 1.41 6.00
C TRP A 45 4.85 2.92 5.85
N GLY A 46 4.37 3.40 4.71
CA GLY A 46 4.29 4.82 4.37
C GLY A 46 2.88 5.30 4.09
N CYS A 47 2.59 5.63 2.83
CA CYS A 47 1.38 6.33 2.39
C CYS A 47 0.09 5.66 2.87
N ILE A 48 -0.03 4.36 2.71
CA ILE A 48 -1.28 3.64 2.97
C ILE A 48 -1.58 3.54 4.46
N PRO A 49 -0.68 3.01 5.32
CA PRO A 49 -0.96 2.97 6.75
C PRO A 49 -1.08 4.39 7.36
N THR A 50 -0.32 5.35 6.88
CA THR A 50 -0.40 6.74 7.35
C THR A 50 -1.77 7.35 7.04
N LYS A 51 -2.26 7.21 5.81
CA LYS A 51 -3.59 7.71 5.42
C LYS A 51 -4.71 7.04 6.19
N SER A 52 -4.60 5.75 6.47
CA SER A 52 -5.57 5.04 7.29
C SER A 52 -5.63 5.59 8.73
N LEU A 53 -4.48 5.90 9.32
CA LEU A 53 -4.41 6.49 10.65
C LEU A 53 -4.94 7.93 10.66
N LEU A 54 -4.58 8.74 9.65
CA LEU A 54 -5.10 10.11 9.50
C LEU A 54 -6.62 10.13 9.34
N HIS A 55 -7.18 9.26 8.53
CA HIS A 55 -8.63 9.15 8.36
C HIS A 55 -9.34 8.83 9.69
N SER A 56 -8.75 7.97 10.51
CA SER A 56 -9.29 7.70 11.84
C SER A 56 -9.23 8.93 12.77
N ALA A 57 -8.16 9.72 12.67
CA ALA A 57 -8.01 10.96 13.44
C ALA A 57 -9.00 12.03 12.97
N GLU A 58 -9.18 12.21 11.67
CA GLU A 58 -10.17 13.11 11.08
C GLU A 58 -11.59 12.77 11.53
N PHE A 59 -11.93 11.48 11.54
CA PHE A 59 -13.23 11.03 12.06
C PHE A 59 -13.45 11.43 13.53
N MET A 60 -12.41 11.33 14.37
CA MET A 60 -12.50 11.75 15.76
C MET A 60 -12.70 13.27 15.89
N GLU A 61 -12.05 14.05 15.04
CA GLU A 61 -12.20 15.51 15.03
C GLU A 61 -13.62 15.91 14.57
N GLU A 62 -14.11 15.31 13.49
CA GLU A 62 -15.47 15.52 13.00
C GLU A 62 -16.52 15.14 14.06
N ALA A 63 -16.37 14.01 14.72
CA ALA A 63 -17.26 13.55 15.77
C ALA A 63 -17.36 14.58 16.92
N ASN A 64 -16.24 15.22 17.26
CA ASN A 64 -16.22 16.31 18.25
C ASN A 64 -17.03 17.54 17.77
N HIS A 65 -16.97 17.89 16.47
CA HIS A 65 -17.79 18.96 15.89
C HIS A 65 -19.30 18.64 15.95
N PHE A 66 -19.67 17.37 15.88
CA PHE A 66 -21.07 16.92 16.02
C PHE A 66 -21.53 16.77 17.48
N GLY A 67 -20.71 17.19 18.44
CA GLY A 67 -21.08 17.23 19.86
C GLY A 67 -20.73 15.98 20.67
N LEU A 68 -19.97 15.05 20.10
CA LEU A 68 -19.40 13.96 20.90
C LEU A 68 -18.24 14.48 21.75
N ASP A 69 -18.34 14.29 23.06
CA ASP A 69 -17.33 14.77 24.00
C ASP A 69 -16.02 13.95 23.82
N LYS A 70 -14.88 14.63 23.97
CA LYS A 70 -13.55 13.96 23.92
C LYS A 70 -13.46 12.75 24.87
N LYS A 71 -14.19 12.77 25.97
CA LYS A 71 -14.27 11.63 26.90
C LYS A 71 -14.91 10.38 26.29
N ASP A 72 -15.83 10.54 25.36
CA ASP A 72 -16.47 9.42 24.67
C ASP A 72 -15.57 8.87 23.56
N LEU A 73 -14.74 9.73 22.97
CA LEU A 73 -13.75 9.35 21.94
C LEU A 73 -12.58 8.56 22.54
N THR A 74 -12.29 8.66 23.83
CA THR A 74 -11.26 7.83 24.48
C THR A 74 -11.61 6.34 24.54
N LYS A 75 -12.85 5.98 24.24
CA LYS A 75 -13.28 4.58 24.12
C LYS A 75 -12.91 3.94 22.78
N ILE A 76 -12.40 4.72 21.84
CA ILE A 76 -11.89 4.17 20.58
C ILE A 76 -10.64 3.35 20.86
N ALA A 77 -10.69 2.07 20.55
CA ALA A 77 -9.60 1.15 20.78
C ALA A 77 -8.47 1.39 19.76
N LEU A 78 -7.35 1.92 20.23
CA LEU A 78 -6.18 2.22 19.39
C LEU A 78 -5.66 0.98 18.65
N ASP A 79 -5.73 -0.19 19.27
CA ASP A 79 -5.37 -1.47 18.65
C ASP A 79 -6.20 -1.77 17.40
N LYS A 80 -7.49 -1.44 17.41
CA LYS A 80 -8.35 -1.57 16.23
C LYS A 80 -7.96 -0.61 15.11
N VAL A 81 -7.63 0.64 15.43
CA VAL A 81 -7.18 1.65 14.48
C VAL A 81 -5.87 1.20 13.83
N VAL A 82 -4.92 0.74 14.62
CA VAL A 82 -3.65 0.18 14.12
C VAL A 82 -3.90 -1.05 13.24
N LYS A 83 -4.77 -1.96 13.66
CA LYS A 83 -5.14 -3.15 12.87
C LYS A 83 -5.76 -2.77 11.51
N MET A 84 -6.62 -1.76 11.48
CA MET A 84 -7.20 -1.26 10.22
C MET A 84 -6.11 -0.75 9.28
N SER A 85 -5.12 0.00 9.79
CA SER A 85 -4.02 0.49 8.96
C SER A 85 -3.17 -0.66 8.38
N ARG A 86 -2.93 -1.71 9.15
CA ARG A 86 -2.21 -2.91 8.67
C ARG A 86 -3.02 -3.70 7.65
N THR A 87 -4.32 -3.86 7.88
CA THR A 87 -5.22 -4.54 6.94
C THR A 87 -5.27 -3.81 5.60
N ALA A 88 -5.32 -2.47 5.60
CA ALA A 88 -5.28 -1.67 4.38
C ALA A 88 -3.97 -1.90 3.60
N SER A 89 -2.83 -1.87 4.30
CA SER A 89 -1.51 -2.16 3.71
C SER A 89 -1.45 -3.55 3.10
N ASP A 90 -1.87 -4.57 3.84
CA ASP A 90 -1.82 -5.96 3.40
C ASP A 90 -2.71 -6.22 2.18
N ASN A 91 -3.90 -5.62 2.14
CA ASN A 91 -4.82 -5.78 1.01
C ASN A 91 -4.25 -5.17 -0.27
N LEU A 92 -3.66 -3.98 -0.19
CA LEU A 92 -3.05 -3.34 -1.35
C LEU A 92 -1.78 -4.06 -1.80
N SER A 93 -0.95 -4.50 -0.87
CA SER A 93 0.25 -5.29 -1.18
C SER A 93 -0.12 -6.60 -1.88
N LYS A 94 -1.16 -7.29 -1.42
CA LYS A 94 -1.68 -8.49 -2.11
C LYS A 94 -2.17 -8.17 -3.52
N GLY A 95 -2.85 -7.04 -3.71
CA GLY A 95 -3.31 -6.59 -5.03
C GLY A 95 -2.14 -6.37 -6.00
N VAL A 96 -1.07 -5.72 -5.56
CA VAL A 96 0.15 -5.53 -6.36
C VAL A 96 0.81 -6.86 -6.68
N ASN A 97 0.93 -7.76 -5.71
CA ASN A 97 1.45 -9.12 -5.94
C ASN A 97 0.67 -9.86 -7.02
N LEU A 98 -0.67 -9.84 -6.95
CA LEU A 98 -1.52 -10.47 -7.96
C LEU A 98 -1.35 -9.84 -9.34
N SER A 99 -1.18 -8.53 -9.42
CA SER A 99 -0.95 -7.83 -10.69
C SER A 99 0.39 -8.17 -11.33
N LEU A 100 1.39 -8.50 -10.52
CA LEU A 100 2.75 -8.81 -10.98
C LEU A 100 2.99 -10.31 -11.22
N ILE A 101 2.10 -11.19 -10.80
CA ILE A 101 2.30 -12.65 -10.87
C ILE A 101 2.51 -13.17 -12.30
N HIS A 102 2.07 -12.43 -13.29
CA HIS A 102 2.22 -12.77 -14.72
C HIS A 102 3.38 -12.03 -15.39
N ILE A 103 4.11 -11.24 -14.66
CA ILE A 103 5.27 -10.50 -15.11
C ILE A 103 6.54 -11.19 -14.60
#